data_a99f7ae25e90e16d36817a8b90922a47
#
_entry.id   a99f7ae25e90e16d36817a8b90922a47
#
_cell.length_a   1.000
_cell.length_b   1.000
_cell.length_c   1.000
_cell.angle_alpha   90.00
_cell.angle_beta   90.00
_cell.angle_gamma   90.00
#
_symmetry.space_group_name_H-M   'P 1'
#
loop_
_entity.id
_entity.type
_entity.pdbx_description
1 polymer ?
#
loop_
_entity_poly.entity_id
_entity_poly.type
_entity_poly.pdbx_seq_one_letter_code
_entity_poly.pdbx_strand_id
1 'polypeptide(L)'
;MSQLFPTNLPYKVADMSLAEFGRKEIEIAEHEMPGLMALRQKYADQKPLKGARITGSLHMTIQTAVLIETLVALGADVRWASCNIFSTQDHAAAAIAADGVPVFAWKGETLEEYWWCTDMALRFPEGKGPHMIVDDGGDASLLIHMGYRAENDAETINRKGGNHEKQVILD
;
A
#
# COMPACT_ATOMS: atom_id res chain seq x y z
N MET A 1 -14.98 9.03 -5.71
CA MET A 1 -14.68 9.07 -4.26
C MET A 1 -14.75 10.51 -3.79
N SER A 2 -15.94 10.93 -3.35
CA SER A 2 -16.17 12.31 -2.95
C SER A 2 -15.67 12.51 -1.51
N GLN A 3 -14.77 13.46 -1.30
CA GLN A 3 -14.53 14.29 -0.09
C GLN A 3 -14.60 13.69 1.34
N LEU A 4 -14.80 12.39 1.53
CA LEU A 4 -14.85 11.80 2.87
C LEU A 4 -13.46 11.71 3.53
N PHE A 5 -12.40 11.64 2.71
CA PHE A 5 -11.04 11.51 3.19
C PHE A 5 -10.07 12.45 2.44
N PRO A 6 -9.12 13.08 3.15
CA PRO A 6 -8.11 13.94 2.51
C PRO A 6 -7.16 13.10 1.64
N THR A 7 -6.81 13.63 0.46
CA THR A 7 -5.92 12.96 -0.52
C THR A 7 -4.45 13.37 -0.39
N ASN A 8 -4.09 14.23 0.56
CA ASN A 8 -2.75 14.79 0.75
C ASN A 8 -2.06 14.30 2.03
N LEU A 9 -2.50 13.18 2.60
CA LEU A 9 -1.88 12.62 3.80
C LEU A 9 -0.57 11.90 3.44
N PRO A 10 0.46 12.04 4.29
CA PRO A 10 1.71 11.30 4.12
C PRO A 10 1.53 9.80 4.44
N TYR A 11 0.64 9.46 5.34
CA TYR A 11 0.24 8.09 5.73
C TYR A 11 -1.11 8.13 6.46
N LYS A 12 -1.72 6.96 6.64
CA LYS A 12 -2.86 6.76 7.55
C LYS A 12 -2.82 5.35 8.12
N VAL A 13 -2.62 5.27 9.44
CA VAL A 13 -2.57 4.04 10.23
C VAL A 13 -3.47 4.18 11.47
N ALA A 14 -3.74 3.09 12.19
CA ALA A 14 -4.61 3.08 13.35
C ALA A 14 -4.06 3.94 14.49
N ASP A 15 -2.81 3.65 14.91
CA ASP A 15 -2.19 4.27 16.10
C ASP A 15 -0.65 4.28 15.94
N MET A 16 -0.09 5.47 15.83
CA MET A 16 1.37 5.67 15.73
C MET A 16 2.13 5.31 17.00
N SER A 17 1.47 5.25 18.16
CA SER A 17 2.12 4.85 19.41
C SER A 17 2.61 3.39 19.41
N LEU A 18 2.11 2.57 18.48
CA LEU A 18 2.50 1.18 18.29
C LEU A 18 3.82 1.02 17.53
N ALA A 19 4.43 2.10 17.01
CA ALA A 19 5.59 2.02 16.13
C ALA A 19 6.82 1.36 16.80
N GLU A 20 7.10 1.67 18.06
CA GLU A 20 8.22 1.06 18.79
C GLU A 20 8.04 -0.46 18.97
N PHE A 21 6.82 -0.88 19.31
CA PHE A 21 6.50 -2.31 19.39
C PHE A 21 6.63 -2.96 18.02
N GLY A 22 6.07 -2.35 16.99
CA GLY A 22 6.18 -2.83 15.61
C GLY A 22 7.63 -3.00 15.14
N ARG A 23 8.52 -2.07 15.50
CA ARG A 23 9.94 -2.17 15.16
C ARG A 23 10.59 -3.43 15.73
N LYS A 24 10.32 -3.74 17.00
CA LYS A 24 10.84 -4.95 17.65
C LYS A 24 10.34 -6.24 16.99
N GLU A 25 9.07 -6.27 16.61
CA GLU A 25 8.48 -7.42 15.92
C GLU A 25 9.06 -7.59 14.49
N ILE A 26 9.32 -6.49 13.78
CA ILE A 26 9.97 -6.53 12.46
C ILE A 26 11.41 -7.05 12.56
N GLU A 27 12.17 -6.64 13.56
CA GLU A 27 13.54 -7.16 13.83
C GLU A 27 13.52 -8.68 14.03
N ILE A 28 12.50 -9.22 14.71
CA ILE A 28 12.33 -10.68 14.84
C ILE A 28 12.03 -11.31 13.48
N ALA A 29 11.10 -10.71 12.71
CA ALA A 29 10.74 -11.22 11.39
C ALA A 29 11.91 -11.24 10.39
N GLU A 30 12.85 -10.31 10.49
CA GLU A 30 14.08 -10.31 9.68
C GLU A 30 14.88 -11.61 9.80
N HIS A 31 14.93 -12.21 11.01
CA HIS A 31 15.62 -13.48 11.23
C HIS A 31 14.90 -14.67 10.56
N GLU A 32 13.61 -14.55 10.32
CA GLU A 32 12.79 -15.56 9.65
C GLU A 32 12.81 -15.39 8.12
N MET A 33 13.38 -14.30 7.60
CA MET A 33 13.37 -13.95 6.18
C MET A 33 14.78 -13.81 5.58
N PRO A 34 15.64 -14.84 5.69
CA PRO A 34 17.04 -14.76 5.30
C PRO A 34 17.25 -14.44 3.81
N GLY A 35 16.31 -14.81 2.95
CA GLY A 35 16.36 -14.49 1.51
C GLY A 35 16.29 -12.99 1.24
N LEU A 36 15.32 -12.29 1.85
CA LEU A 36 15.21 -10.83 1.72
C LEU A 36 16.39 -10.11 2.37
N MET A 37 16.85 -10.57 3.54
CA MET A 37 18.00 -9.99 4.21
C MET A 37 19.29 -10.15 3.39
N ALA A 38 19.49 -11.30 2.74
CA ALA A 38 20.61 -11.52 1.82
C ALA A 38 20.55 -10.59 0.59
N LEU A 39 19.35 -10.35 0.03
CA LEU A 39 19.16 -9.39 -1.07
C LEU A 39 19.46 -7.96 -0.61
N ARG A 40 18.97 -7.57 0.56
CA ARG A 40 19.23 -6.25 1.15
C ARG A 40 20.72 -6.05 1.35
N GLN A 41 21.41 -7.00 1.96
CA GLN A 41 22.86 -6.96 2.18
C GLN A 41 23.65 -6.86 0.86
N LYS A 42 23.25 -7.62 -0.16
CA LYS A 42 23.97 -7.69 -1.43
C LYS A 42 23.81 -6.45 -2.31
N TYR A 43 22.64 -5.83 -2.29
CA TYR A 43 22.27 -4.83 -3.30
C TYR A 43 21.95 -3.44 -2.74
N ALA A 44 21.88 -3.23 -1.42
CA ALA A 44 21.51 -1.93 -0.85
C ALA A 44 22.46 -0.79 -1.32
N ASP A 45 23.76 -1.03 -1.40
CA ASP A 45 24.73 -0.04 -1.86
C ASP A 45 24.59 0.29 -3.36
N GLN A 46 24.17 -0.69 -4.16
CA GLN A 46 23.99 -0.55 -5.60
C GLN A 46 22.69 0.17 -5.98
N LYS A 47 21.70 0.12 -5.09
CA LYS A 47 20.36 0.71 -5.27
C LYS A 47 19.73 0.39 -6.64
N PRO A 48 19.58 -0.90 -7.01
CA PRO A 48 19.11 -1.30 -8.34
C PRO A 48 17.66 -0.85 -8.63
N LEU A 49 16.89 -0.49 -7.61
CA LEU A 49 15.52 0.03 -7.74
C LEU A 49 15.44 1.57 -7.67
N LYS A 50 16.59 2.27 -7.75
CA LYS A 50 16.59 3.73 -7.71
C LYS A 50 15.70 4.33 -8.78
N GLY A 51 14.73 5.15 -8.36
CA GLY A 51 13.75 5.79 -9.22
C GLY A 51 12.53 4.92 -9.59
N ALA A 52 12.50 3.66 -9.16
CA ALA A 52 11.30 2.83 -9.27
C ALA A 52 10.25 3.28 -8.25
N ARG A 53 9.01 3.50 -8.71
CA ARG A 53 7.84 3.72 -7.87
C ARG A 53 7.07 2.41 -7.76
N ILE A 54 6.93 1.90 -6.54
CA ILE A 54 6.32 0.59 -6.27
C ILE A 54 5.13 0.78 -5.33
N THR A 55 3.94 0.37 -5.78
CA THR A 55 2.77 0.25 -4.93
C THR A 55 2.62 -1.20 -4.47
N GLY A 56 2.40 -1.38 -3.17
CA GLY A 56 1.94 -2.66 -2.63
C GLY A 56 0.45 -2.61 -2.28
N SER A 57 -0.25 -3.65 -2.67
CA SER A 57 -1.59 -4.02 -2.23
C SER A 57 -1.52 -5.45 -1.71
N LEU A 58 -0.94 -5.59 -0.53
CA LEU A 58 -0.60 -6.87 0.10
C LEU A 58 -0.74 -6.73 1.61
N HIS A 59 -1.11 -7.82 2.30
CA HIS A 59 -1.29 -7.84 3.75
C HIS A 59 -0.20 -7.08 4.50
N MET A 60 -0.57 -6.04 5.26
CA MET A 60 0.39 -5.21 6.00
C MET A 60 0.78 -5.90 7.32
N THR A 61 1.66 -6.88 7.22
CA THR A 61 2.19 -7.68 8.34
C THR A 61 3.64 -7.33 8.64
N ILE A 62 4.19 -7.89 9.74
CA ILE A 62 5.63 -7.70 10.06
C ILE A 62 6.53 -8.27 8.96
N GLN A 63 6.16 -9.39 8.32
CA GLN A 63 6.92 -9.94 7.20
C GLN A 63 6.87 -9.02 5.97
N THR A 64 5.72 -8.45 5.69
CA THR A 64 5.56 -7.46 4.62
C THR A 64 6.37 -6.19 4.92
N ALA A 65 6.47 -5.79 6.17
CA ALA A 65 7.34 -4.69 6.59
C ALA A 65 8.81 -4.94 6.21
N VAL A 66 9.33 -6.15 6.43
CA VAL A 66 10.69 -6.56 5.98
C VAL A 66 10.83 -6.44 4.45
N LEU A 67 9.80 -6.82 3.68
CA LEU A 67 9.79 -6.62 2.23
C LEU A 67 9.83 -5.14 1.86
N ILE A 68 8.98 -4.31 2.46
CA ILE A 68 8.93 -2.85 2.21
C ILE A 68 10.28 -2.22 2.46
N GLU A 69 10.89 -2.48 3.61
CA GLU A 69 12.22 -1.97 3.96
C GLU A 69 13.30 -2.45 3.00
N THR A 70 13.20 -3.69 2.54
CA THR A 70 14.12 -4.20 1.52
C THR A 70 13.99 -3.43 0.21
N LEU A 71 12.77 -3.19 -0.27
CA LEU A 71 12.55 -2.39 -1.48
C LEU A 71 13.08 -0.96 -1.34
N VAL A 72 12.85 -0.32 -0.19
CA VAL A 72 13.37 1.01 0.13
C VAL A 72 14.91 1.02 0.19
N ALA A 73 15.53 0.04 0.86
CA ALA A 73 16.98 -0.11 0.93
C ALA A 73 17.59 -0.29 -0.47
N LEU A 74 16.89 -0.97 -1.37
CA LEU A 74 17.29 -1.13 -2.77
C LEU A 74 17.04 0.12 -3.63
N GLY A 75 16.45 1.17 -3.06
CA GLY A 75 16.31 2.50 -3.67
C GLY A 75 14.94 2.82 -4.26
N ALA A 76 13.93 1.98 -4.06
CA ALA A 76 12.57 2.24 -4.53
C ALA A 76 11.88 3.33 -3.71
N ASP A 77 10.98 4.06 -4.37
CA ASP A 77 9.93 4.86 -3.74
C ASP A 77 8.70 3.96 -3.56
N VAL A 78 8.31 3.69 -2.33
CA VAL A 78 7.30 2.68 -1.99
C VAL A 78 6.09 3.33 -1.35
N ARG A 79 4.89 2.88 -1.72
CA ARG A 79 3.62 3.20 -1.08
C ARG A 79 2.84 1.91 -0.85
N TRP A 80 2.12 1.81 0.25
CA TRP A 80 1.51 0.54 0.65
C TRP A 80 0.09 0.68 1.18
N ALA A 81 -0.79 -0.24 0.75
CA ALA A 81 -2.10 -0.52 1.33
C ALA A 81 -2.23 -2.02 1.61
N SER A 82 -3.17 -2.41 2.45
CA SER A 82 -3.49 -3.83 2.65
C SER A 82 -4.43 -4.32 1.54
N CYS A 83 -4.35 -5.60 1.21
CA CYS A 83 -5.30 -6.28 0.31
C CYS A 83 -6.48 -6.92 1.06
N ASN A 84 -6.65 -6.64 2.35
CA ASN A 84 -7.75 -7.18 3.15
C ASN A 84 -8.01 -6.30 4.39
N ILE A 85 -9.28 -6.00 4.66
CA ILE A 85 -9.71 -5.12 5.74
C ILE A 85 -9.40 -5.61 7.16
N PHE A 86 -9.05 -6.88 7.36
CA PHE A 86 -8.78 -7.46 8.68
C PHE A 86 -7.34 -7.94 8.88
N SER A 87 -6.52 -7.98 7.84
CA SER A 87 -5.21 -8.63 7.90
C SER A 87 -4.07 -7.74 8.36
N THR A 88 -4.28 -6.43 8.42
CA THR A 88 -3.25 -5.49 8.89
C THR A 88 -2.86 -5.77 10.34
N GLN A 89 -1.56 -5.81 10.60
CA GLN A 89 -0.98 -5.71 11.94
C GLN A 89 -0.65 -4.24 12.19
N ASP A 90 -1.46 -3.57 13.02
CA ASP A 90 -1.40 -2.11 13.20
C ASP A 90 -0.03 -1.62 13.67
N HIS A 91 0.67 -2.41 14.49
CA HIS A 91 2.04 -2.11 14.93
C HIS A 91 3.06 -2.17 13.77
N ALA A 92 2.88 -3.08 12.81
CA ALA A 92 3.73 -3.13 11.61
C ALA A 92 3.50 -1.91 10.72
N ALA A 93 2.23 -1.53 10.49
CA ALA A 93 1.87 -0.34 9.73
C ALA A 93 2.43 0.94 10.37
N ALA A 94 2.31 1.06 11.70
CA ALA A 94 2.83 2.19 12.45
C ALA A 94 4.36 2.31 12.38
N ALA A 95 5.10 1.19 12.48
CA ALA A 95 6.55 1.19 12.38
C ALA A 95 7.04 1.68 11.00
N ILE A 96 6.47 1.15 9.93
CA ILE A 96 6.82 1.53 8.56
C ILE A 96 6.43 2.99 8.25
N ALA A 97 5.29 3.46 8.76
CA ALA A 97 4.90 4.87 8.65
C ALA A 97 5.85 5.80 9.42
N ALA A 98 6.33 5.38 10.60
CA ALA A 98 7.31 6.13 11.40
C ALA A 98 8.65 6.28 10.68
N ASP A 99 9.05 5.31 9.86
CA ASP A 99 10.24 5.38 9.02
C ASP A 99 10.05 6.22 7.74
N GLY A 100 8.89 6.86 7.60
CA GLY A 100 8.59 7.78 6.51
C GLY A 100 8.08 7.14 5.22
N VAL A 101 7.75 5.85 5.23
CA VAL A 101 7.10 5.20 4.09
C VAL A 101 5.59 5.45 4.13
N PRO A 102 4.98 5.94 3.05
CA PRO A 102 3.54 6.12 2.97
C PRO A 102 2.78 4.79 3.07
N VAL A 103 2.16 4.53 4.22
CA VAL A 103 1.30 3.37 4.49
C VAL A 103 -0.12 3.85 4.76
N PHE A 104 -1.06 3.23 4.10
CA PHE A 104 -2.50 3.45 4.24
C PHE A 104 -3.15 2.11 4.58
N ALA A 105 -3.13 1.73 5.85
CA ALA A 105 -3.67 0.44 6.30
C ALA A 105 -3.92 0.42 7.82
N TRP A 106 -5.05 -0.15 8.22
CA TRP A 106 -5.34 -0.51 9.62
C TRP A 106 -6.27 -1.71 9.67
N LYS A 107 -6.31 -2.37 10.80
CA LYS A 107 -7.22 -3.49 10.99
C LYS A 107 -8.64 -3.02 11.23
N GLY A 108 -9.59 -3.53 10.46
CA GLY A 108 -11.02 -3.20 10.62
C GLY A 108 -11.45 -2.00 9.77
N GLU A 109 -10.80 -1.75 8.65
CA GLU A 109 -11.25 -0.78 7.64
C GLU A 109 -12.68 -1.09 7.23
N THR A 110 -13.47 -0.04 6.98
CA THR A 110 -14.71 -0.18 6.21
C THR A 110 -14.38 -0.38 4.73
N LEU A 111 -15.37 -0.75 3.93
CA LEU A 111 -15.16 -0.94 2.50
C LEU A 111 -14.73 0.36 1.80
N GLU A 112 -15.32 1.48 2.20
CA GLU A 112 -14.97 2.81 1.70
C GLU A 112 -13.53 3.21 2.06
N GLU A 113 -13.12 2.92 3.29
CA GLU A 113 -11.75 3.16 3.76
C GLU A 113 -10.74 2.30 3.00
N TYR A 114 -11.04 1.03 2.80
CA TYR A 114 -10.21 0.09 2.05
C TYR A 114 -9.93 0.58 0.61
N TRP A 115 -10.96 0.97 -0.12
CA TRP A 115 -10.80 1.46 -1.50
C TRP A 115 -10.09 2.82 -1.54
N TRP A 116 -10.34 3.68 -0.55
CA TRP A 116 -9.58 4.91 -0.38
C TRP A 116 -8.09 4.62 -0.09
N CYS A 117 -7.75 3.67 0.78
CA CYS A 117 -6.38 3.26 1.06
C CYS A 117 -5.67 2.76 -0.22
N THR A 118 -6.37 1.94 -1.01
CA THR A 118 -5.86 1.42 -2.29
C THR A 118 -5.58 2.56 -3.27
N ASP A 119 -6.49 3.52 -3.42
CA ASP A 119 -6.30 4.71 -4.24
C ASP A 119 -5.11 5.56 -3.77
N MET A 120 -4.99 5.79 -2.46
CA MET A 120 -3.88 6.55 -1.87
C MET A 120 -2.52 5.89 -2.11
N ALA A 121 -2.44 4.55 -2.09
CA ALA A 121 -1.22 3.83 -2.39
C ALA A 121 -0.81 3.92 -3.87
N LEU A 122 -1.75 4.17 -4.78
CA LEU A 122 -1.49 4.36 -6.21
C LEU A 122 -1.06 5.79 -6.57
N ARG A 123 -1.24 6.77 -5.68
CA ARG A 123 -0.96 8.20 -5.94
C ARG A 123 0.43 8.59 -5.47
N PHE A 124 1.36 8.73 -6.39
CA PHE A 124 2.67 9.29 -6.14
C PHE A 124 2.67 10.83 -6.31
N PRO A 125 3.68 11.54 -5.76
CA PRO A 125 3.81 12.98 -5.95
C PRO A 125 3.77 13.41 -7.42
N GLU A 126 3.37 14.65 -7.65
CA GLU A 126 3.28 15.28 -8.99
C GLU A 126 2.29 14.57 -9.94
N GLY A 127 1.26 13.94 -9.40
CA GLY A 127 0.24 13.23 -10.21
C GLY A 127 0.75 11.97 -10.91
N LYS A 128 1.89 11.43 -10.45
CA LYS A 128 2.47 10.20 -10.98
C LYS A 128 1.79 8.97 -10.39
N GLY A 129 1.78 7.86 -11.14
CA GLY A 129 1.41 6.54 -10.67
C GLY A 129 2.64 5.64 -10.43
N PRO A 130 2.44 4.39 -9.98
CA PRO A 130 3.49 3.41 -9.82
C PRO A 130 4.06 2.95 -11.18
N HIS A 131 5.30 2.46 -11.16
CA HIS A 131 5.87 1.70 -12.28
C HIS A 131 5.60 0.19 -12.13
N MET A 132 5.47 -0.28 -10.91
CA MET A 132 5.21 -1.68 -10.57
C MET A 132 4.22 -1.76 -9.41
N ILE A 133 3.44 -2.83 -9.42
CA ILE A 133 2.46 -3.13 -8.37
C ILE A 133 2.74 -4.54 -7.85
N VAL A 134 2.81 -4.67 -6.53
CA VAL A 134 2.77 -5.94 -5.82
C VAL A 134 1.36 -6.11 -5.29
N ASP A 135 0.56 -6.93 -5.97
CA ASP A 135 -0.89 -7.01 -5.75
C ASP A 135 -1.30 -8.45 -5.43
N ASP A 136 -1.91 -8.65 -4.26
CA ASP A 136 -2.49 -9.91 -3.84
C ASP A 136 -4.02 -9.79 -3.82
N GLY A 137 -4.69 -10.59 -4.64
CA GLY A 137 -6.14 -10.49 -4.86
C GLY A 137 -6.52 -9.70 -6.10
N GLY A 138 -5.72 -8.75 -6.55
CA GLY A 138 -5.92 -8.03 -7.81
C GLY A 138 -6.74 -6.74 -7.69
N ASP A 139 -7.03 -6.24 -6.49
CA ASP A 139 -7.90 -5.07 -6.28
C ASP A 139 -7.26 -3.77 -6.76
N ALA A 140 -5.97 -3.55 -6.53
CA ALA A 140 -5.26 -2.39 -7.06
C ALA A 140 -5.22 -2.43 -8.60
N SER A 141 -4.98 -3.60 -9.17
CA SER A 141 -5.02 -3.82 -10.62
C SER A 141 -6.41 -3.59 -11.19
N LEU A 142 -7.46 -4.05 -10.51
CA LEU A 142 -8.86 -3.81 -10.88
C LEU A 142 -9.17 -2.31 -10.91
N LEU A 143 -8.77 -1.57 -9.88
CA LEU A 143 -9.02 -0.13 -9.78
C LEU A 143 -8.38 0.63 -10.95
N ILE A 144 -7.14 0.28 -11.33
CA ILE A 144 -6.46 0.87 -12.48
C ILE A 144 -7.19 0.55 -13.79
N HIS A 145 -7.59 -0.70 -13.99
CA HIS A 145 -8.31 -1.09 -15.21
C HIS A 145 -9.68 -0.42 -15.30
N MET A 146 -10.37 -0.25 -14.19
CA MET A 146 -11.65 0.47 -14.14
C MET A 146 -11.45 1.95 -14.44
N GLY A 147 -10.43 2.59 -13.86
CA GLY A 147 -10.08 3.98 -14.13
C GLY A 147 -9.75 4.21 -15.60
N TYR A 148 -8.91 3.37 -16.19
CA TYR A 148 -8.57 3.45 -17.62
C TYR A 148 -9.81 3.33 -18.52
N ARG A 149 -10.73 2.41 -18.21
CA ARG A 149 -11.99 2.29 -18.95
C ARG A 149 -12.85 3.53 -18.81
N ALA A 150 -12.97 4.06 -17.59
CA ALA A 150 -13.75 5.25 -17.30
C ALA A 150 -13.25 6.49 -18.06
N GLU A 151 -11.93 6.63 -18.22
CA GLU A 151 -11.31 7.72 -19.00
C GLU A 151 -11.59 7.60 -20.50
N ASN A 152 -11.71 6.38 -21.03
CA ASN A 152 -11.89 6.15 -22.46
C ASN A 152 -13.36 5.94 -22.87
N ASP A 153 -14.22 5.52 -21.95
CA ASP A 153 -15.63 5.28 -22.18
C ASP A 153 -16.45 5.62 -20.92
N ALA A 154 -17.04 6.80 -20.92
CA ALA A 154 -17.85 7.29 -19.80
C ALA A 154 -19.10 6.43 -19.51
N GLU A 155 -19.59 5.62 -20.47
CA GLU A 155 -20.69 4.69 -20.24
C GLU A 155 -20.28 3.52 -19.34
N THR A 156 -18.98 3.23 -19.24
CA THR A 156 -18.44 2.21 -18.34
C THR A 156 -18.72 2.55 -16.87
N ILE A 157 -18.88 3.83 -16.54
CA ILE A 157 -19.27 4.33 -15.21
C ILE A 157 -20.81 4.22 -15.02
N ASN A 158 -21.46 3.24 -15.63
CA ASN A 158 -22.88 3.04 -15.40
C ASN A 158 -23.11 2.53 -13.97
N ARG A 159 -23.53 3.45 -13.09
CA ARG A 159 -23.87 3.19 -11.68
C ARG A 159 -25.15 2.36 -11.50
N LYS A 160 -25.91 2.16 -12.58
CA LYS A 160 -27.15 1.36 -12.55
C LYS A 160 -26.82 -0.12 -12.58
N GLY A 161 -27.02 -0.76 -11.44
CA GLY A 161 -26.82 -2.20 -11.28
C GLY A 161 -25.37 -2.55 -10.90
N GLY A 162 -25.21 -3.01 -9.71
CA GLY A 162 -23.96 -3.45 -9.10
C GLY A 162 -24.19 -3.68 -7.61
N ASN A 163 -23.30 -4.45 -7.00
CA ASN A 163 -23.29 -4.58 -5.54
C ASN A 163 -22.78 -3.26 -4.91
N HIS A 164 -22.86 -3.17 -3.58
CA HIS A 164 -22.41 -2.01 -2.82
C HIS A 164 -20.94 -1.66 -3.11
N GLU A 165 -20.07 -2.65 -3.20
CA GLU A 165 -18.65 -2.49 -3.48
C GLU A 165 -18.38 -1.78 -4.82
N LYS A 166 -19.07 -2.18 -5.89
CA LYS A 166 -18.96 -1.48 -7.18
C LYS A 166 -19.36 -0.01 -7.08
N GLN A 167 -20.37 0.31 -6.26
CA GLN A 167 -20.78 1.71 -6.04
C GLN A 167 -19.68 2.51 -5.33
N VAL A 168 -19.06 1.91 -4.30
CA VAL A 168 -17.94 2.53 -3.57
C VAL A 168 -16.76 2.82 -4.50
N ILE A 169 -16.39 1.87 -5.35
CA ILE A 169 -15.27 2.04 -6.31
C ILE A 169 -15.56 3.17 -7.32
N LEU A 170 -16.84 3.35 -7.71
CA LEU A 170 -17.24 4.36 -8.70
C LEU A 170 -17.48 5.76 -8.10
N ASP A 171 -17.58 5.91 -6.78
CA ASP A 171 -17.72 7.17 -6.07
C ASP A 171 -16.39 7.84 -5.79
#